data_4570c6ee57fb133bcc7c059e279d7120
#
_entry.id   4570c6ee57fb133bcc7c059e279d7120
#
_cell.length_a   1.000
_cell.length_b   1.000
_cell.length_c   1.000
_cell.angle_alpha   90.00
_cell.angle_beta   90.00
_cell.angle_gamma   90.00
#
_symmetry.space_group_name_H-M   'P 1'
#
loop_
_entity.id
_entity.type
_entity.pdbx_description
1 polymer ?
#
loop_
_entity_poly.entity_id
_entity_poly.type
_entity_poly.pdbx_seq_one_letter_code
_entity_poly.pdbx_strand_id
1 'polypeptide(L)'
;RKFTKKLTEANKFRMLCESKVKKPIIGYKAGGTGIPVMKKLKEKEPFYASVYKNNFLKSGKSVKISKTTFGIELEVCYLIKRNFFNSQGTVTMKNISKFISHMAPCIEIVGYRQRKKGITSFGDLCSDFGANVKFLIGQKKKYKKINIGNLKTNINNKKTKQNINGNTSAVFINPLNSLR
;
A
#
# COMPACT_ATOMS: atom_id res chain seq x y z
N ARG A 1 -11.22 -6.40 -22.64
CA ARG A 1 -12.03 -5.44 -21.86
C ARG A 1 -11.25 -4.16 -21.66
N LYS A 2 -11.84 -3.02 -21.97
CA LYS A 2 -11.29 -1.72 -21.58
C LYS A 2 -11.58 -1.49 -20.10
N PHE A 3 -10.57 -1.37 -19.26
CA PHE A 3 -10.78 -0.94 -17.89
C PHE A 3 -11.10 0.56 -17.87
N THR A 4 -11.90 0.96 -16.88
CA THR A 4 -12.24 2.36 -16.71
C THR A 4 -11.01 3.17 -16.31
N LYS A 5 -10.88 4.37 -16.88
CA LYS A 5 -9.85 5.34 -16.47
C LYS A 5 -10.30 6.15 -15.25
N LYS A 6 -11.60 6.20 -14.97
CA LYS A 6 -12.17 6.98 -13.87
C LYS A 6 -11.98 6.25 -12.55
N LEU A 7 -11.34 6.89 -11.60
CA LEU A 7 -11.06 6.33 -10.28
C LEU A 7 -12.35 5.96 -9.51
N THR A 8 -13.40 6.75 -9.64
CA THR A 8 -14.71 6.48 -9.01
C THR A 8 -15.33 5.17 -9.46
N GLU A 9 -15.33 4.90 -10.77
CA GLU A 9 -15.83 3.64 -11.33
C GLU A 9 -14.95 2.45 -10.95
N ALA A 10 -13.63 2.66 -10.97
CA ALA A 10 -12.66 1.66 -10.57
C ALA A 10 -12.83 1.28 -9.09
N ASN A 11 -13.11 2.24 -8.20
CA ASN A 11 -13.42 1.98 -6.81
C ASN A 11 -14.71 1.16 -6.64
N LYS A 12 -15.78 1.51 -7.36
CA LYS A 12 -17.04 0.71 -7.36
C LYS A 12 -16.78 -0.73 -7.79
N PHE A 13 -16.03 -0.91 -8.86
CA PHE A 13 -15.66 -2.25 -9.34
C PHE A 13 -14.84 -3.02 -8.32
N ARG A 14 -13.82 -2.38 -7.72
CA ARG A 14 -12.98 -2.99 -6.67
C ARG A 14 -13.83 -3.41 -5.47
N MET A 15 -14.70 -2.53 -4.97
CA MET A 15 -15.59 -2.83 -3.84
C MET A 15 -16.53 -4.00 -4.15
N LEU A 16 -17.07 -4.06 -5.36
CA LEU A 16 -17.90 -5.19 -5.79
C LEU A 16 -17.08 -6.50 -5.83
N CYS A 17 -15.85 -6.46 -6.29
CA CYS A 17 -14.98 -7.63 -6.25
C CYS A 17 -14.66 -8.04 -4.81
N GLU A 18 -14.36 -7.08 -3.93
CA GLU A 18 -14.08 -7.31 -2.52
C GLU A 18 -15.26 -7.97 -1.80
N SER A 19 -16.49 -7.54 -2.08
CA SER A 19 -17.69 -8.13 -1.47
C SER A 19 -17.91 -9.60 -1.85
N LYS A 20 -17.36 -10.04 -2.99
CA LYS A 20 -17.44 -11.45 -3.46
C LYS A 20 -16.28 -12.32 -2.95
N VAL A 21 -15.23 -11.74 -2.41
CA VAL A 21 -14.08 -12.49 -1.90
C VAL A 21 -14.35 -12.94 -0.46
N LYS A 22 -14.63 -14.22 -0.28
CA LYS A 22 -14.86 -14.86 1.04
C LYS A 22 -13.54 -15.09 1.80
N LYS A 23 -12.73 -14.03 1.98
CA LYS A 23 -11.47 -14.10 2.72
C LYS A 23 -11.39 -12.96 3.74
N PRO A 24 -10.87 -13.19 4.95
CA PRO A 24 -10.75 -12.12 5.94
C PRO A 24 -9.86 -10.98 5.43
N ILE A 25 -10.40 -9.78 5.43
CA ILE A 25 -9.64 -8.54 5.25
C ILE A 25 -8.98 -8.24 6.59
N ILE A 26 -7.67 -8.03 6.59
CA ILE A 26 -6.89 -7.75 7.81
C ILE A 26 -6.18 -6.41 7.76
N GLY A 27 -6.37 -5.67 6.70
CA GLY A 27 -5.80 -4.34 6.51
C GLY A 27 -6.11 -3.78 5.14
N TYR A 28 -5.57 -2.59 4.92
CA TYR A 28 -5.68 -1.86 3.66
C TYR A 28 -4.30 -1.34 3.26
N LYS A 29 -4.08 -1.20 1.97
CA LYS A 29 -2.94 -0.47 1.43
C LYS A 29 -3.42 0.83 0.80
N ALA A 30 -2.67 1.90 0.96
CA ALA A 30 -2.79 3.08 0.12
C ALA A 30 -1.94 2.88 -1.14
N GLY A 31 -2.51 3.12 -2.30
CA GLY A 31 -1.84 2.95 -3.58
C GLY A 31 -1.74 4.25 -4.34
N GLY A 32 -0.68 4.39 -5.16
CA GLY A 32 -0.45 5.59 -5.93
C GLY A 32 -0.05 6.80 -5.07
N THR A 33 0.64 6.57 -3.97
CA THR A 33 1.00 7.60 -2.99
C THR A 33 2.20 8.45 -3.40
N GLY A 34 2.94 8.04 -4.43
CA GLY A 34 4.08 8.80 -4.94
C GLY A 34 3.65 10.03 -5.75
N ILE A 35 4.09 11.22 -5.35
CA ILE A 35 3.75 12.48 -6.03
C ILE A 35 4.05 12.44 -7.54
N PRO A 36 5.22 11.93 -8.00
CA PRO A 36 5.48 11.83 -9.43
C PRO A 36 4.46 10.95 -10.17
N VAL A 37 4.05 9.83 -9.54
CA VAL A 37 3.05 8.91 -10.11
C VAL A 37 1.68 9.58 -10.20
N MET A 38 1.26 10.27 -9.13
CA MET A 38 0.00 11.03 -9.11
C MET A 38 -0.03 12.09 -10.21
N LYS A 39 1.04 12.87 -10.35
CA LYS A 39 1.16 13.87 -11.42
C LYS A 39 1.10 13.25 -12.81
N LYS A 40 1.85 12.17 -13.04
CA LYS A 40 1.87 11.45 -14.32
C LYS A 40 0.49 10.91 -14.70
N LEU A 41 -0.26 10.41 -13.74
CA LEU A 41 -1.59 9.83 -13.95
C LEU A 41 -2.72 10.86 -13.77
N LYS A 42 -2.39 12.13 -13.53
CA LYS A 42 -3.33 13.26 -13.37
C LYS A 42 -4.34 13.06 -12.23
N GLU A 43 -3.89 12.45 -11.14
CA GLU A 43 -4.71 12.23 -9.95
C GLU A 43 -4.25 13.12 -8.78
N LYS A 44 -5.19 13.49 -7.93
CA LYS A 44 -4.94 14.36 -6.78
C LYS A 44 -4.85 13.62 -5.45
N GLU A 45 -5.42 12.43 -5.40
CA GLU A 45 -5.52 11.62 -4.19
C GLU A 45 -5.10 10.18 -4.46
N PRO A 46 -4.49 9.51 -3.48
CA PRO A 46 -4.25 8.08 -3.56
C PRO A 46 -5.58 7.32 -3.48
N PHE A 47 -5.55 6.05 -3.82
CA PHE A 47 -6.67 5.14 -3.59
C PHE A 47 -6.27 4.10 -2.53
N TYR A 48 -7.23 3.32 -2.05
CA TYR A 48 -6.96 2.21 -1.14
C TYR A 48 -7.42 0.88 -1.74
N ALA A 49 -6.85 -0.21 -1.24
CA ALA A 49 -7.25 -1.56 -1.60
C ALA A 49 -7.14 -2.50 -0.39
N SER A 50 -8.03 -3.47 -0.32
CA SER A 50 -8.06 -4.44 0.77
C SER A 50 -6.88 -5.40 0.71
N VAL A 51 -6.37 -5.74 1.89
CA VAL A 51 -5.33 -6.74 2.07
C VAL A 51 -5.90 -7.93 2.82
N TYR A 52 -5.87 -9.10 2.20
CA TYR A 52 -6.42 -10.33 2.77
C TYR A 52 -5.39 -11.08 3.61
N LYS A 53 -5.86 -11.83 4.61
CA LYS A 53 -5.02 -12.58 5.55
C LYS A 53 -3.96 -13.46 4.87
N ASN A 54 -4.32 -14.11 3.78
CA ASN A 54 -3.39 -14.99 3.03
C ASN A 54 -2.37 -14.25 2.16
N ASN A 55 -2.47 -12.91 2.08
CA ASN A 55 -1.46 -12.09 1.40
C ASN A 55 -0.33 -11.66 2.34
N PHE A 56 -0.49 -11.86 3.65
CA PHE A 56 0.57 -11.57 4.61
C PHE A 56 1.51 -12.76 4.81
N LEU A 57 2.80 -12.45 4.83
CA LEU A 57 3.86 -13.39 5.12
C LEU A 57 4.70 -12.86 6.29
N LYS A 58 5.19 -13.78 7.09
CA LYS A 58 6.19 -13.44 8.12
C LYS A 58 7.54 -13.17 7.46
N SER A 59 8.32 -12.27 8.05
CA SER A 59 9.72 -12.04 7.64
C SER A 59 10.51 -13.36 7.63
N GLY A 60 11.44 -13.49 6.68
CA GLY A 60 12.23 -14.69 6.47
C GLY A 60 11.58 -15.77 5.60
N LYS A 61 10.34 -15.57 5.13
CA LYS A 61 9.70 -16.52 4.20
C LYS A 61 10.13 -16.29 2.77
N SER A 62 10.35 -17.37 2.04
CA SER A 62 10.57 -17.32 0.60
C SER A 62 9.26 -17.09 -0.14
N VAL A 63 9.31 -16.30 -1.21
CA VAL A 63 8.17 -16.01 -2.06
C VAL A 63 8.45 -16.47 -3.47
N LYS A 64 7.57 -17.29 -4.01
CA LYS A 64 7.62 -17.67 -5.44
C LYS A 64 7.19 -16.48 -6.28
N ILE A 65 8.07 -16.00 -7.13
CA ILE A 65 7.81 -14.93 -8.09
C ILE A 65 7.09 -15.52 -9.30
N SER A 66 6.00 -14.91 -9.71
CA SER A 66 5.27 -15.26 -10.94
C SER A 66 5.73 -14.42 -12.13
N LYS A 67 5.34 -14.80 -13.35
CA LYS A 67 5.58 -14.00 -14.56
C LYS A 67 4.92 -12.62 -14.54
N THR A 68 3.93 -12.41 -13.68
CA THR A 68 3.22 -11.15 -13.52
C THR A 68 3.77 -10.29 -12.38
N THR A 69 4.72 -10.80 -11.58
CA THR A 69 5.41 -10.01 -10.56
C THR A 69 6.41 -9.10 -11.23
N PHE A 70 6.34 -7.80 -10.95
CA PHE A 70 7.20 -6.82 -11.59
C PHE A 70 8.10 -6.04 -10.61
N GLY A 71 7.92 -6.17 -9.32
CA GLY A 71 8.78 -5.48 -8.36
C GLY A 71 8.45 -5.72 -6.92
N ILE A 72 9.21 -5.02 -6.08
CA ILE A 72 9.00 -4.90 -4.64
C ILE A 72 9.03 -3.43 -4.27
N GLU A 73 8.21 -3.05 -3.28
CA GLU A 73 8.13 -1.71 -2.73
C GLU A 73 8.43 -1.76 -1.23
N LEU A 74 9.18 -0.77 -0.73
CA LEU A 74 9.36 -0.57 0.71
C LEU A 74 8.25 0.34 1.22
N GLU A 75 7.58 -0.12 2.26
CA GLU A 75 6.39 0.50 2.80
C GLU A 75 6.49 0.71 4.32
N VAL A 76 5.68 1.61 4.83
CA VAL A 76 5.45 1.75 6.28
C VAL A 76 4.10 1.14 6.61
N CYS A 77 4.11 0.11 7.45
CA CYS A 77 2.90 -0.51 7.96
C CYS A 77 2.54 0.10 9.31
N TYR A 78 1.27 0.49 9.48
CA TYR A 78 0.70 0.95 10.73
C TYR A 78 -0.30 -0.06 11.27
N LEU A 79 -0.20 -0.36 12.56
CA LEU A 79 -1.19 -1.17 13.26
C LEU A 79 -2.16 -0.24 13.97
N ILE A 80 -3.40 -0.27 13.53
CA ILE A 80 -4.46 0.60 14.03
C ILE A 80 -5.08 -0.01 15.29
N LYS A 81 -5.37 0.82 16.28
CA LYS A 81 -6.06 0.41 17.51
C LYS A 81 -7.55 0.14 17.22
N ARG A 82 -8.15 -0.77 18.01
CA ARG A 82 -9.58 -1.09 17.85
C ARG A 82 -10.52 0.11 18.03
N ASN A 83 -10.20 1.01 18.94
CA ASN A 83 -11.03 2.19 19.20
C ASN A 83 -11.12 3.18 18.00
N PHE A 84 -10.26 3.03 16.99
CA PHE A 84 -10.40 3.77 15.73
C PHE A 84 -11.74 3.50 15.04
N PHE A 85 -12.15 2.23 15.00
CA PHE A 85 -13.39 1.82 14.33
C PHE A 85 -14.66 2.21 15.10
N ASN A 86 -14.52 2.58 16.36
CA ASN A 86 -15.61 3.03 17.22
C ASN A 86 -15.65 4.57 17.35
N SER A 87 -14.68 5.28 16.76
CA SER A 87 -14.64 6.74 16.81
C SER A 87 -15.65 7.32 15.81
N GLN A 88 -16.58 8.09 16.31
CA GLN A 88 -17.55 8.82 15.47
C GLN A 88 -17.01 10.16 14.91
N GLY A 89 -15.74 10.44 15.17
CA GLY A 89 -15.13 11.70 14.80
C GLY A 89 -14.36 11.64 13.48
N THR A 90 -14.23 12.80 12.84
CA THR A 90 -13.39 12.97 11.64
C THR A 90 -11.93 12.71 11.97
N VAL A 91 -11.29 11.84 11.19
CA VAL A 91 -9.85 11.60 11.27
C VAL A 91 -9.10 12.76 10.61
N THR A 92 -8.20 13.36 11.35
CA THR A 92 -7.36 14.49 10.91
C THR A 92 -5.89 14.21 11.18
N MET A 93 -4.99 14.96 10.56
CA MET A 93 -3.55 14.88 10.87
C MET A 93 -3.22 15.17 12.33
N LYS A 94 -4.07 15.93 13.04
CA LYS A 94 -3.89 16.24 14.47
C LYS A 94 -4.19 15.04 15.37
N ASN A 95 -5.12 14.17 14.97
CA ASN A 95 -5.60 13.07 15.83
C ASN A 95 -5.22 11.66 15.36
N ILE A 96 -4.83 11.47 14.09
CA ILE A 96 -4.55 10.15 13.52
C ILE A 96 -3.52 9.35 14.34
N SER A 97 -2.50 10.00 14.87
CA SER A 97 -1.46 9.35 15.67
C SER A 97 -1.99 8.67 16.96
N LYS A 98 -3.10 9.14 17.50
CA LYS A 98 -3.76 8.55 18.69
C LYS A 98 -4.28 7.14 18.42
N PHE A 99 -4.59 6.83 17.17
CA PHE A 99 -5.14 5.56 16.73
C PHE A 99 -4.09 4.53 16.29
N ILE A 100 -2.83 4.92 16.20
CA ILE A 100 -1.74 4.01 15.83
C ILE A 100 -1.19 3.36 17.11
N SER A 101 -1.13 2.03 17.13
CA SER A 101 -0.51 1.27 18.23
C SER A 101 0.96 0.96 17.97
N HIS A 102 1.26 0.46 16.78
CA HIS A 102 2.60 0.07 16.34
C HIS A 102 2.84 0.48 14.91
N MET A 103 4.10 0.51 14.54
CA MET A 103 4.55 0.63 13.17
C MET A 103 5.60 -0.44 12.86
N ALA A 104 5.74 -0.77 11.59
CA ALA A 104 6.73 -1.72 11.12
C ALA A 104 7.19 -1.36 9.70
N PRO A 105 8.44 -1.64 9.31
CA PRO A 105 8.79 -1.68 7.91
C PRO A 105 8.02 -2.83 7.24
N CYS A 106 7.63 -2.62 6.00
CA CYS A 106 6.93 -3.63 5.22
C CYS A 106 7.53 -3.68 3.82
N ILE A 107 7.55 -4.87 3.24
CA ILE A 107 7.83 -5.07 1.81
C ILE A 107 6.53 -5.48 1.15
N GLU A 108 6.11 -4.73 0.14
CA GLU A 108 5.04 -5.13 -0.75
C GLU A 108 5.65 -5.80 -1.99
N ILE A 109 5.11 -6.96 -2.37
CA ILE A 109 5.39 -7.59 -3.65
C ILE A 109 4.27 -7.19 -4.59
N VAL A 110 4.64 -6.52 -5.67
CA VAL A 110 3.71 -5.97 -6.65
C VAL A 110 3.69 -6.78 -7.93
N GLY A 111 2.49 -6.94 -8.48
CA GLY A 111 2.28 -7.70 -9.70
C GLY A 111 0.87 -7.54 -10.25
N TYR A 112 0.73 -7.72 -11.55
CA TYR A 112 -0.57 -7.65 -12.22
C TYR A 112 -1.29 -8.98 -12.19
N ARG A 113 -2.60 -8.96 -11.89
CA ARG A 113 -3.45 -10.16 -11.99
C ARG A 113 -4.00 -10.32 -13.40
N GLN A 114 -4.19 -9.23 -14.12
CA GLN A 114 -5.02 -9.24 -15.31
C GLN A 114 -4.36 -8.64 -16.57
N ARG A 115 -3.13 -8.08 -16.47
CA ARG A 115 -2.53 -7.35 -17.60
C ARG A 115 -1.11 -7.74 -17.93
N LYS A 116 -0.90 -8.03 -19.22
CA LYS A 116 0.45 -8.24 -19.78
C LYS A 116 1.17 -6.93 -20.11
N LYS A 117 0.46 -5.80 -20.26
CA LYS A 117 0.97 -4.53 -20.80
C LYS A 117 1.18 -3.40 -19.78
N GLY A 118 1.13 -3.67 -18.49
CA GLY A 118 1.36 -2.66 -17.47
C GLY A 118 0.12 -1.79 -17.17
N ILE A 119 0.29 -0.88 -16.22
CA ILE A 119 -0.75 0.04 -15.74
C ILE A 119 -0.70 1.31 -16.56
N THR A 120 -1.86 1.72 -17.07
CA THR A 120 -1.99 2.92 -17.89
C THR A 120 -2.78 4.03 -17.22
N SER A 121 -3.44 3.74 -16.10
CA SER A 121 -4.22 4.71 -15.33
C SER A 121 -4.34 4.31 -13.87
N PHE A 122 -4.72 5.25 -13.01
CA PHE A 122 -5.10 4.98 -11.62
C PHE A 122 -6.30 4.04 -11.52
N GLY A 123 -7.26 4.19 -12.42
CA GLY A 123 -8.40 3.29 -12.50
C GLY A 123 -7.99 1.84 -12.72
N ASP A 124 -7.01 1.61 -13.59
CA ASP A 124 -6.44 0.27 -13.82
C ASP A 124 -5.80 -0.29 -12.55
N LEU A 125 -4.98 0.55 -11.89
CA LEU A 125 -4.27 0.16 -10.67
C LEU A 125 -5.27 -0.13 -9.55
N CYS A 126 -6.25 0.74 -9.34
CA CYS A 126 -7.30 0.56 -8.35
C CYS A 126 -8.13 -0.72 -8.60
N SER A 127 -8.52 -0.96 -9.86
CA SER A 127 -9.30 -2.14 -10.26
C SER A 127 -8.55 -3.46 -10.03
N ASP A 128 -7.22 -3.44 -10.07
CA ASP A 128 -6.36 -4.59 -9.75
C ASP A 128 -5.88 -4.59 -8.29
N PHE A 129 -6.66 -4.03 -7.37
CA PHE A 129 -6.35 -3.96 -5.94
C PHE A 129 -4.99 -3.30 -5.65
N GLY A 130 -4.60 -2.30 -6.45
CA GLY A 130 -3.31 -1.64 -6.32
C GLY A 130 -2.12 -2.52 -6.69
N ALA A 131 -2.34 -3.54 -7.52
CA ALA A 131 -1.33 -4.52 -7.93
C ALA A 131 -0.68 -5.29 -6.75
N ASN A 132 -1.31 -5.30 -5.57
CA ASN A 132 -0.76 -5.99 -4.41
C ASN A 132 -0.81 -7.51 -4.59
N VAL A 133 0.27 -8.21 -4.27
CA VAL A 133 0.36 -9.68 -4.32
C VAL A 133 0.61 -10.25 -2.94
N LYS A 134 1.65 -9.78 -2.27
CA LYS A 134 2.03 -10.23 -0.93
C LYS A 134 2.64 -9.08 -0.14
N PHE A 135 2.55 -9.19 1.18
CA PHE A 135 3.17 -8.29 2.13
C PHE A 135 4.02 -9.07 3.13
N LEU A 136 5.26 -8.61 3.35
CA LEU A 136 6.15 -9.11 4.38
C LEU A 136 6.31 -8.03 5.42
N ILE A 137 5.82 -8.27 6.64
CA ILE A 137 5.88 -7.29 7.73
C ILE A 137 7.10 -7.61 8.58
N GLY A 138 7.95 -6.62 8.77
CA GLY A 138 9.11 -6.68 9.64
C GLY A 138 8.76 -6.56 11.11
N GLN A 139 9.77 -6.33 11.94
CA GLN A 139 9.59 -6.21 13.39
C GLN A 139 8.71 -5.00 13.73
N LYS A 140 7.65 -5.26 14.46
CA LYS A 140 6.74 -4.24 14.98
C LYS A 140 7.38 -3.49 16.14
N LYS A 141 7.32 -2.16 16.09
CA LYS A 141 7.74 -1.29 17.20
C LYS A 141 6.55 -0.46 17.66
N LYS A 142 6.44 -0.22 18.97
CA LYS A 142 5.42 0.67 19.52
C LYS A 142 5.52 2.03 18.82
N TYR A 143 4.39 2.54 18.37
CA TYR A 143 4.38 3.83 17.68
C TYR A 143 4.86 4.93 18.63
N LYS A 144 5.84 5.68 18.19
CA LYS A 144 6.29 6.92 18.82
C LYS A 144 6.10 8.04 17.80
N LYS A 145 5.79 9.23 18.26
CA LYS A 145 5.71 10.42 17.39
C LYS A 145 7.12 10.78 16.91
N ILE A 146 7.54 10.15 15.84
CA ILE A 146 8.81 10.41 15.15
C ILE A 146 8.53 11.13 13.83
N ASN A 147 9.54 11.78 13.30
CA ASN A 147 9.44 12.36 11.95
C ASN A 147 9.51 11.24 10.89
N ILE A 148 8.39 10.59 10.65
CA ILE A 148 8.26 9.55 9.63
C ILE A 148 8.23 10.11 8.20
N GLY A 149 8.15 11.41 8.03
CA GLY A 149 8.17 12.07 6.72
C GLY A 149 9.57 12.16 6.10
N ASN A 150 10.63 11.73 6.80
CA ASN A 150 12.01 11.79 6.30
C ASN A 150 12.85 10.60 6.77
N LEU A 151 12.34 9.38 6.62
CA LEU A 151 13.11 8.18 6.91
C LEU A 151 13.81 7.69 5.64
N LYS A 152 15.12 7.52 5.72
CA LYS A 152 15.90 6.91 4.64
C LYS A 152 15.58 5.43 4.57
N THR A 153 15.43 4.91 3.37
CA THR A 153 15.18 3.50 3.08
C THR A 153 16.20 2.98 2.09
N ASN A 154 16.49 1.68 2.15
CA ASN A 154 17.43 1.04 1.26
C ASN A 154 16.98 -0.37 0.92
N ILE A 155 17.06 -0.73 -0.36
CA ILE A 155 16.90 -2.09 -0.85
C ILE A 155 18.21 -2.54 -1.49
N ASN A 156 18.77 -3.63 -1.00
CA ASN A 156 19.95 -4.25 -1.57
C ASN A 156 19.58 -5.60 -2.18
N ASN A 157 19.84 -5.77 -3.47
CA ASN A 157 19.73 -7.04 -4.16
C ASN A 157 21.10 -7.72 -4.16
N LYS A 158 21.27 -8.70 -3.30
CA LYS A 158 22.56 -9.43 -3.14
C LYS A 158 23.01 -10.12 -4.41
N LYS A 159 22.08 -10.61 -5.25
CA LYS A 159 22.40 -11.32 -6.48
C LYS A 159 22.91 -10.37 -7.57
N THR A 160 22.24 -9.25 -7.79
CA THR A 160 22.61 -8.29 -8.83
C THR A 160 23.52 -7.18 -8.32
N LYS A 161 23.82 -7.15 -7.00
CA LYS A 161 24.56 -6.07 -6.32
C LYS A 161 23.94 -4.68 -6.48
N GLN A 162 22.69 -4.62 -6.90
CA GLN A 162 21.95 -3.36 -7.00
C GLN A 162 21.58 -2.85 -5.61
N ASN A 163 21.77 -1.56 -5.42
CA ASN A 163 21.42 -0.85 -4.20
C ASN A 163 20.54 0.35 -4.54
N ILE A 164 19.31 0.35 -4.03
CA ILE A 164 18.31 1.38 -4.32
C ILE A 164 18.00 2.11 -3.04
N ASN A 165 18.26 3.40 -3.02
CA ASN A 165 17.92 4.28 -1.90
C ASN A 165 16.57 4.96 -2.13
N GLY A 166 15.82 5.15 -1.06
CA GLY A 166 14.55 5.86 -1.04
C GLY A 166 14.39 6.70 0.22
N ASN A 167 13.29 7.40 0.27
CA ASN A 167 12.91 8.20 1.42
C ASN A 167 11.39 8.23 1.57
N THR A 168 10.91 8.17 2.80
CA THR A 168 9.46 8.22 3.10
C THR A 168 8.80 9.54 2.72
N SER A 169 9.56 10.61 2.48
CA SER A 169 9.04 11.88 1.94
C SER A 169 8.45 11.75 0.54
N ALA A 170 8.79 10.68 -0.19
CA ALA A 170 8.19 10.38 -1.49
C ALA A 170 6.70 9.99 -1.40
N VAL A 171 6.22 9.62 -0.20
CA VAL A 171 4.86 9.16 0.04
C VAL A 171 3.98 10.34 0.41
N PHE A 172 3.25 10.91 -0.55
CA PHE A 172 2.22 11.94 -0.34
C PHE A 172 2.64 13.00 0.70
N ILE A 173 3.90 13.44 0.62
CA ILE A 173 4.60 14.36 1.52
C ILE A 173 4.86 13.76 2.91
N ASN A 174 3.90 13.04 3.49
CA ASN A 174 4.02 12.40 4.80
C ASN A 174 3.21 11.11 4.79
N PRO A 175 3.81 9.96 5.16
CA PRO A 175 3.10 8.67 5.20
C PRO A 175 1.80 8.66 6.01
N LEU A 176 1.65 9.52 7.02
CA LEU A 176 0.40 9.65 7.78
C LEU A 176 -0.76 10.22 6.95
N ASN A 177 -0.49 10.97 5.89
CA ASN A 177 -1.53 11.47 5.00
C ASN A 177 -2.32 10.34 4.33
N SER A 178 -1.68 9.19 4.11
CA SER A 178 -2.30 8.01 3.50
C SER A 178 -3.23 7.25 4.44
N LEU A 179 -3.28 7.60 5.73
CA LEU A 179 -4.18 6.99 6.72
C LEU A 179 -5.46 7.82 6.93
N ARG A 180 -5.49 9.03 6.44
CA ARG A 180 -6.65 9.92 6.50
C ARG A 180 -7.60 9.66 5.34
#